data_a8bb5a5f2564d26952f4e1a2d8ff59df
#
_entry.id   a8bb5a5f2564d26952f4e1a2d8ff59df
#
_cell.length_a   1.000
_cell.length_b   1.000
_cell.length_c   1.000
_cell.angle_alpha   90.00
_cell.angle_beta   90.00
_cell.angle_gamma   90.00
#
_symmetry.space_group_name_H-M   'P 1'
#
loop_
_entity.id
_entity.type
_entity.pdbx_description
1 polymer ?
#
loop_
_entity_poly.entity_id
_entity_poly.type
_entity_poly.pdbx_seq_one_letter_code
_entity_poly.pdbx_strand_id
1 'polypeptide(L)'
;MEKRKLTSLRSVLLWYLVRTALDCLLVAVVWFALLLVLIGSGLCLPANQAAQMSQKAVQDILPEMMTETFDASRLDPLCRYVLFAGPDSDEVLATNMDVRHLQWALEERQGMTRWHIGYTQYYMSTNLQDGTLCILQFDYAVPYAIPALRGKLPDIQTLHFVLGVFLLLGVVGWSTHRTGKFLAQEAEKLTAAAQSVAQQKLDGAGFGHARVKEYDAALQALQTMGGELTASLQRQWDMEQQQREQILQLSHKLKTPLTIVEGNAELLAEDELTPEQQEQVRAILGGVEQTRTYLGRIRAEVQTPLKYKTKKKPKN
;
A
#
# COMPACT_ATOMS: atom_id res chain seq x y z
N MET A 1 20.74 3.45 -30.01
CA MET A 1 20.51 3.37 -28.57
C MET A 1 19.44 4.40 -28.22
N GLU A 2 18.21 3.94 -28.05
CA GLU A 2 17.08 4.78 -27.67
C GLU A 2 17.27 5.22 -26.21
N LYS A 3 17.37 6.52 -25.97
CA LYS A 3 17.47 7.08 -24.61
C LYS A 3 16.17 6.73 -23.86
N ARG A 4 16.15 5.64 -23.11
CA ARG A 4 15.04 5.32 -22.19
C ARG A 4 14.85 6.51 -21.24
N LYS A 5 13.66 7.12 -21.25
CA LYS A 5 13.28 8.16 -20.30
C LYS A 5 13.12 7.50 -18.93
N LEU A 6 14.16 7.57 -18.11
CA LEU A 6 14.09 7.20 -16.70
C LEU A 6 13.28 8.27 -15.95
N THR A 7 12.28 7.85 -15.23
CA THR A 7 11.48 8.74 -14.38
C THR A 7 11.96 8.64 -12.94
N SER A 8 12.14 9.78 -12.24
CA SER A 8 12.48 9.74 -10.82
C SER A 8 11.28 9.26 -10.00
N LEU A 9 11.53 8.60 -8.88
CA LEU A 9 10.50 8.15 -7.93
C LEU A 9 9.60 9.32 -7.50
N ARG A 10 10.21 10.48 -7.25
CA ARG A 10 9.50 11.73 -6.93
C ARG A 10 8.52 12.13 -8.05
N SER A 11 8.95 12.04 -9.30
CA SER A 11 8.11 12.35 -10.46
C SER A 11 6.96 11.37 -10.61
N VAL A 12 7.19 10.07 -10.36
CA VAL A 12 6.14 9.04 -10.38
C VAL A 12 5.08 9.33 -9.33
N LEU A 13 5.50 9.68 -8.10
CA LEU A 13 4.58 10.01 -7.00
C LEU A 13 3.81 11.31 -7.26
N LEU A 14 4.47 12.35 -7.78
CA LEU A 14 3.80 13.60 -8.16
C LEU A 14 2.76 13.36 -9.25
N TRP A 15 3.10 12.60 -10.28
CA TRP A 15 2.17 12.23 -11.35
C TRP A 15 0.98 11.43 -10.83
N TYR A 16 1.21 10.51 -9.90
CA TYR A 16 0.14 9.77 -9.22
C TYR A 16 -0.81 10.72 -8.50
N LEU A 17 -0.27 11.65 -7.67
CA LEU A 17 -1.09 12.61 -6.92
C LEU A 17 -1.91 13.52 -7.84
N VAL A 18 -1.26 14.12 -8.85
CA VAL A 18 -1.93 15.00 -9.82
C VAL A 18 -3.02 14.26 -10.59
N ARG A 19 -2.70 13.06 -11.07
CA ARG A 19 -3.68 12.25 -11.81
C ARG A 19 -4.85 11.84 -10.92
N THR A 20 -4.59 11.35 -9.71
CA THR A 20 -5.66 10.94 -8.79
C THR A 20 -6.56 12.13 -8.42
N ALA A 21 -5.97 13.32 -8.20
CA ALA A 21 -6.72 14.55 -7.94
C ALA A 21 -7.60 14.93 -9.14
N LEU A 22 -7.09 14.83 -10.38
CA LEU A 22 -7.87 15.09 -11.60
C LEU A 22 -8.98 14.07 -11.79
N ASP A 23 -8.72 12.78 -11.57
CA ASP A 23 -9.73 11.72 -11.67
C ASP A 23 -10.85 11.93 -10.62
N CYS A 24 -10.50 12.31 -9.37
CA CYS A 24 -11.47 12.65 -8.33
C CYS A 24 -12.28 13.90 -8.69
N LEU A 25 -11.64 14.94 -9.21
CA LEU A 25 -12.32 16.15 -9.64
C LEU A 25 -13.32 15.86 -10.77
N LEU A 26 -12.89 15.10 -11.77
CA LEU A 26 -13.75 14.70 -12.89
C LEU A 26 -14.97 13.91 -12.39
N VAL A 27 -14.73 12.92 -11.50
CA VAL A 27 -15.82 12.14 -10.90
C VAL A 27 -16.76 13.04 -10.12
N ALA A 28 -16.25 13.97 -9.30
CA ALA A 28 -17.09 14.89 -8.53
C ALA A 28 -17.95 15.80 -9.44
N VAL A 29 -17.38 16.32 -10.53
CA VAL A 29 -18.11 17.14 -11.50
C VAL A 29 -19.21 16.34 -12.20
N VAL A 30 -18.89 15.14 -12.70
CA VAL A 30 -19.88 14.26 -13.36
C VAL A 30 -20.97 13.86 -12.38
N TRP A 31 -20.61 13.55 -11.13
CA TRP A 31 -21.54 13.15 -10.09
C TRP A 31 -22.49 14.29 -9.69
N PHE A 32 -21.97 15.51 -9.59
CA PHE A 32 -22.79 16.69 -9.36
C PHE A 32 -23.71 16.99 -10.54
N ALA A 33 -23.20 16.88 -11.78
CA ALA A 33 -24.02 17.06 -12.97
C ALA A 33 -25.17 16.03 -13.04
N LEU A 34 -24.93 14.80 -12.58
CA LEU A 34 -25.99 13.77 -12.49
C LEU A 34 -27.14 14.22 -11.58
N LEU A 35 -26.84 14.85 -10.43
CA LEU A 35 -27.88 15.39 -9.53
C LEU A 35 -28.70 16.47 -10.22
N LEU A 36 -28.06 17.38 -10.98
CA LEU A 36 -28.76 18.41 -11.74
C LEU A 36 -29.67 17.80 -12.83
N VAL A 37 -29.23 16.74 -13.49
CA VAL A 37 -30.02 15.99 -14.46
C VAL A 37 -31.22 15.32 -13.80
N LEU A 38 -31.06 14.72 -12.61
CA LEU A 38 -32.16 14.10 -11.85
C LEU A 38 -33.23 15.13 -11.46
N ILE A 39 -32.82 16.32 -11.04
CA ILE A 39 -33.78 17.43 -10.77
C ILE A 39 -34.42 17.92 -12.05
N GLY A 40 -33.62 18.16 -13.09
CA GLY A 40 -34.12 18.66 -14.40
C GLY A 40 -35.04 17.68 -15.14
N SER A 41 -34.89 16.37 -14.92
CA SER A 41 -35.77 15.33 -15.47
C SER A 41 -37.16 15.26 -14.80
N GLY A 42 -37.35 15.99 -13.68
CA GLY A 42 -38.58 15.94 -12.91
C GLY A 42 -38.75 14.70 -12.04
N LEU A 43 -37.70 13.88 -11.86
CA LEU A 43 -37.73 12.74 -10.94
C LEU A 43 -37.61 13.17 -9.48
N CYS A 44 -36.94 14.30 -9.25
CA CYS A 44 -36.78 14.92 -7.94
C CYS A 44 -37.22 16.40 -8.04
N LEU A 45 -37.75 16.93 -6.94
CA LEU A 45 -38.09 18.34 -6.82
C LEU A 45 -36.87 19.11 -6.23
N PRO A 46 -36.77 20.42 -6.51
CA PRO A 46 -35.74 21.26 -5.93
C PRO A 46 -35.80 21.27 -4.38
N ALA A 47 -34.65 21.41 -3.73
CA ALA A 47 -34.57 21.42 -2.27
C ALA A 47 -35.41 22.53 -1.59
N ASN A 48 -35.70 23.63 -2.29
CA ASN A 48 -36.48 24.73 -1.77
C ASN A 48 -38.00 24.56 -2.02
N GLN A 49 -38.45 23.45 -2.58
CA GLN A 49 -39.86 23.22 -2.93
C GLN A 49 -40.75 23.28 -1.68
N ALA A 50 -40.38 22.56 -0.63
CA ALA A 50 -41.12 22.54 0.62
C ALA A 50 -41.23 23.94 1.25
N ALA A 51 -40.14 24.73 1.23
CA ALA A 51 -40.14 26.11 1.72
C ALA A 51 -41.09 27.01 0.91
N GLN A 52 -41.07 26.94 -0.43
CA GLN A 52 -41.93 27.72 -1.28
C GLN A 52 -43.43 27.36 -1.06
N MET A 53 -43.72 26.06 -0.94
CA MET A 53 -45.10 25.61 -0.68
C MET A 53 -45.58 26.00 0.73
N SER A 54 -44.72 25.94 1.74
CA SER A 54 -45.03 26.44 3.09
C SER A 54 -45.25 27.94 3.13
N GLN A 55 -44.43 28.71 2.40
CA GLN A 55 -44.62 30.15 2.28
C GLN A 55 -45.96 30.50 1.62
N LYS A 56 -46.29 29.84 0.52
CA LYS A 56 -47.58 30.02 -0.16
C LYS A 56 -48.73 29.63 0.75
N ALA A 57 -48.59 28.53 1.50
CA ALA A 57 -49.65 28.11 2.43
C ALA A 57 -49.89 29.15 3.52
N VAL A 58 -48.85 29.73 4.11
CA VAL A 58 -48.91 30.75 5.18
C VAL A 58 -49.50 32.07 4.62
N GLN A 59 -49.19 32.46 3.39
CA GLN A 59 -49.62 33.73 2.83
C GLN A 59 -51.03 33.69 2.23
N ASP A 60 -51.36 32.60 1.49
CA ASP A 60 -52.53 32.59 0.64
C ASP A 60 -53.63 31.61 1.12
N ILE A 61 -53.27 30.51 1.82
CA ILE A 61 -54.21 29.42 2.07
C ILE A 61 -54.70 29.42 3.52
N LEU A 62 -53.79 29.42 4.48
CA LEU A 62 -54.12 29.29 5.89
C LEU A 62 -54.91 30.47 6.48
N PRO A 63 -54.64 31.76 6.09
CA PRO A 63 -55.40 32.88 6.62
C PRO A 63 -56.85 32.90 6.20
N GLU A 64 -57.24 32.12 5.18
CA GLU A 64 -58.63 31.99 4.73
C GLU A 64 -59.39 30.81 5.38
N MET A 65 -58.70 29.97 6.17
CA MET A 65 -59.27 28.79 6.83
C MET A 65 -59.70 29.05 8.25
N MET A 66 -60.71 28.27 8.70
CA MET A 66 -61.11 28.15 10.14
C MET A 66 -60.85 26.73 10.59
N THR A 67 -60.69 26.51 11.88
CA THR A 67 -60.44 25.18 12.47
C THR A 67 -61.51 24.16 12.07
N GLU A 68 -62.79 24.54 12.09
CA GLU A 68 -63.90 23.65 11.72
C GLU A 68 -63.92 23.24 10.26
N THR A 69 -63.36 24.09 9.38
CA THR A 69 -63.29 23.85 7.92
C THR A 69 -61.89 23.60 7.43
N PHE A 70 -60.96 23.24 8.36
CA PHE A 70 -59.57 22.98 7.99
C PHE A 70 -59.48 21.74 7.07
N ASP A 71 -59.00 21.98 5.89
CA ASP A 71 -58.80 20.92 4.88
C ASP A 71 -57.30 20.75 4.58
N ALA A 72 -56.71 19.73 5.16
CA ALA A 72 -55.30 19.39 4.96
C ALA A 72 -54.94 19.05 3.50
N SER A 73 -55.96 18.69 2.64
CA SER A 73 -55.72 18.36 1.25
C SER A 73 -55.32 19.58 0.40
N ARG A 74 -55.62 20.78 0.89
CA ARG A 74 -55.21 22.06 0.25
C ARG A 74 -53.73 22.41 0.52
N LEU A 75 -53.09 21.74 1.49
CA LEU A 75 -51.67 21.87 1.74
C LEU A 75 -50.88 20.87 0.90
N ASP A 76 -49.68 21.28 0.45
CA ASP A 76 -48.79 20.34 -0.25
C ASP A 76 -48.37 19.22 0.73
N PRO A 77 -48.35 17.94 0.30
CA PRO A 77 -47.92 16.82 1.13
C PRO A 77 -46.48 16.93 1.65
N LEU A 78 -45.67 17.86 1.16
CA LEU A 78 -44.32 18.16 1.73
C LEU A 78 -44.37 19.03 2.98
N CYS A 79 -45.51 19.72 3.23
CA CYS A 79 -45.69 20.58 4.38
C CYS A 79 -46.21 19.74 5.57
N ARG A 80 -45.43 19.66 6.63
CA ARG A 80 -45.93 19.11 7.89
C ARG A 80 -46.56 20.23 8.68
N TYR A 81 -47.71 19.97 9.28
CA TYR A 81 -48.44 20.99 10.05
C TYR A 81 -48.84 20.51 11.44
N VAL A 82 -49.01 21.45 12.33
CA VAL A 82 -49.65 21.27 13.62
C VAL A 82 -50.52 22.48 13.92
N LEU A 83 -51.77 22.23 14.37
CA LEU A 83 -52.74 23.24 14.84
C LEU A 83 -52.78 23.23 16.34
N PHE A 84 -52.61 24.40 16.95
CA PHE A 84 -52.79 24.63 18.40
C PHE A 84 -54.04 25.45 18.63
N ALA A 85 -54.78 25.16 19.71
CA ALA A 85 -56.02 25.84 20.09
C ALA A 85 -55.90 27.38 20.22
N GLY A 86 -54.64 27.87 20.31
CA GLY A 86 -54.33 29.30 20.32
C GLY A 86 -52.84 29.57 20.48
N PRO A 87 -52.41 30.82 20.37
CA PRO A 87 -51.01 31.20 20.45
C PRO A 87 -50.30 30.76 21.75
N ASP A 88 -51.03 30.70 22.89
CA ASP A 88 -50.50 30.34 24.20
C ASP A 88 -50.92 28.96 24.68
N SER A 89 -51.67 28.19 23.87
CA SER A 89 -52.18 26.86 24.24
C SER A 89 -51.30 25.77 23.68
N ASP A 90 -50.86 24.80 24.49
CA ASP A 90 -50.13 23.60 24.05
C ASP A 90 -51.07 22.48 23.57
N GLU A 91 -52.39 22.74 23.57
CA GLU A 91 -53.39 21.78 23.10
C GLU A 91 -53.32 21.65 21.59
N VAL A 92 -53.01 20.44 21.11
CA VAL A 92 -52.92 20.09 19.68
C VAL A 92 -54.31 19.66 19.18
N LEU A 93 -54.86 20.43 18.25
CA LEU A 93 -56.16 20.14 17.61
C LEU A 93 -56.02 19.15 16.47
N ALA A 94 -55.03 19.33 15.63
CA ALA A 94 -54.77 18.46 14.47
C ALA A 94 -53.28 18.53 14.05
N THR A 95 -52.71 17.41 13.56
CA THR A 95 -51.39 17.37 13.03
C THR A 95 -51.20 16.22 12.08
N ASN A 96 -50.29 16.37 11.09
CA ASN A 96 -49.78 15.30 10.25
C ASN A 96 -48.29 14.96 10.57
N MET A 97 -47.79 15.56 11.65
CA MET A 97 -46.40 15.29 12.11
C MET A 97 -46.36 13.96 12.86
N ASP A 98 -45.26 13.25 12.73
CA ASP A 98 -44.94 12.14 13.62
C ASP A 98 -44.54 12.66 15.02
N VAL A 99 -44.49 11.78 16.02
CA VAL A 99 -44.16 12.10 17.40
C VAL A 99 -42.89 12.92 17.55
N ARG A 100 -41.88 12.60 16.77
CA ARG A 100 -40.57 13.27 16.79
C ARG A 100 -40.66 14.70 16.24
N HIS A 101 -41.28 14.88 15.08
CA HIS A 101 -41.44 16.19 14.48
C HIS A 101 -42.35 17.11 15.28
N LEU A 102 -43.39 16.54 15.87
CA LEU A 102 -44.27 17.28 16.79
C LEU A 102 -43.52 17.76 18.03
N GLN A 103 -42.68 16.90 18.62
CA GLN A 103 -41.86 17.31 19.76
C GLN A 103 -40.92 18.45 19.38
N TRP A 104 -40.28 18.39 18.21
CA TRP A 104 -39.43 19.47 17.73
C TRP A 104 -40.19 20.78 17.47
N ALA A 105 -41.39 20.70 16.96
CA ALA A 105 -42.24 21.89 16.79
C ALA A 105 -42.63 22.54 18.12
N LEU A 106 -42.89 21.73 19.18
CA LEU A 106 -43.13 22.22 20.53
C LEU A 106 -41.89 22.85 21.17
N GLU A 107 -40.71 22.22 20.99
CA GLU A 107 -39.44 22.75 21.47
C GLU A 107 -39.10 24.09 20.81
N GLU A 108 -39.30 24.22 19.50
CA GLU A 108 -39.11 25.47 18.75
C GLU A 108 -40.04 26.58 19.23
N ARG A 109 -41.30 26.27 19.48
CA ARG A 109 -42.27 27.22 20.04
C ARG A 109 -41.87 27.73 21.42
N GLN A 110 -41.20 26.90 22.25
CA GLN A 110 -40.67 27.26 23.56
C GLN A 110 -39.32 28.01 23.46
N GLY A 111 -38.83 28.31 22.26
CA GLY A 111 -37.53 28.95 22.01
C GLY A 111 -36.32 28.07 22.30
N MET A 112 -36.50 26.76 22.40
CA MET A 112 -35.45 25.80 22.63
C MET A 112 -34.84 25.33 21.28
N THR A 113 -33.82 26.02 20.82
CA THR A 113 -33.09 25.59 19.60
C THR A 113 -32.14 24.43 19.95
N ARG A 114 -32.44 23.22 19.52
CA ARG A 114 -31.60 22.04 19.69
C ARG A 114 -31.04 21.60 18.35
N TRP A 115 -29.81 21.13 18.39
CA TRP A 115 -29.19 20.45 17.26
C TRP A 115 -29.81 19.06 17.09
N HIS A 116 -30.36 18.80 15.90
CA HIS A 116 -30.89 17.49 15.51
C HIS A 116 -29.97 16.82 14.50
N ILE A 117 -29.85 15.50 14.58
CA ILE A 117 -29.13 14.71 13.58
C ILE A 117 -30.04 14.59 12.34
N GLY A 118 -29.58 15.12 11.20
CA GLY A 118 -30.32 15.11 9.94
C GLY A 118 -30.43 16.50 9.32
N TYR A 119 -31.51 16.72 8.57
CA TYR A 119 -31.76 18.04 7.97
C TYR A 119 -32.26 19.02 9.04
N THR A 120 -31.75 20.25 8.97
CA THR A 120 -32.26 21.34 9.80
C THR A 120 -33.72 21.57 9.47
N GLN A 121 -34.59 21.58 10.49
CA GLN A 121 -36.00 21.86 10.35
C GLN A 121 -36.24 23.36 10.44
N TYR A 122 -37.12 23.85 9.61
CA TYR A 122 -37.52 25.24 9.54
C TYR A 122 -39.01 25.33 9.82
N TYR A 123 -39.44 26.42 10.46
CA TYR A 123 -40.80 26.62 10.90
C TYR A 123 -41.35 27.94 10.36
N MET A 124 -42.60 27.93 9.96
CA MET A 124 -43.39 29.12 9.64
C MET A 124 -44.73 29.03 10.41
N SER A 125 -45.14 30.10 11.02
CA SER A 125 -46.39 30.13 11.79
C SER A 125 -47.33 31.20 11.25
N THR A 126 -48.64 30.92 11.31
CA THR A 126 -49.68 31.89 11.01
C THR A 126 -50.95 31.52 11.83
N ASN A 127 -51.81 32.49 12.02
CA ASN A 127 -53.12 32.24 12.66
C ASN A 127 -54.20 32.03 11.59
N LEU A 128 -55.10 31.09 11.87
CA LEU A 128 -56.33 30.91 11.10
C LEU A 128 -57.31 32.05 11.47
N GLN A 129 -58.45 32.15 10.76
CA GLN A 129 -59.42 33.20 10.98
C GLN A 129 -60.04 33.18 12.40
N ASP A 130 -60.13 32.05 13.03
CA ASP A 130 -60.62 31.83 14.36
C ASP A 130 -59.60 31.98 15.48
N GLY A 131 -58.37 32.39 15.16
CA GLY A 131 -57.28 32.58 16.12
C GLY A 131 -56.46 31.31 16.44
N THR A 132 -56.80 30.16 15.85
CA THR A 132 -56.01 28.92 15.94
C THR A 132 -54.63 29.12 15.35
N LEU A 133 -53.56 28.75 16.08
CA LEU A 133 -52.20 28.83 15.61
C LEU A 133 -51.85 27.62 14.74
N CYS A 134 -51.47 27.85 13.51
CA CYS A 134 -50.90 26.83 12.63
C CYS A 134 -49.39 27.02 12.53
N ILE A 135 -48.62 25.95 12.83
CA ILE A 135 -47.18 25.90 12.59
C ILE A 135 -46.91 24.90 11.47
N LEU A 136 -46.27 25.37 10.41
CA LEU A 136 -45.73 24.53 9.32
C LEU A 136 -44.26 24.23 9.56
N GLN A 137 -43.91 22.98 9.41
CA GLN A 137 -42.52 22.50 9.48
C GLN A 137 -42.10 21.99 8.12
N PHE A 138 -40.92 22.37 7.68
CA PHE A 138 -40.33 21.93 6.42
C PHE A 138 -38.78 21.83 6.56
N ASP A 139 -38.17 21.15 5.59
CA ASP A 139 -36.73 21.04 5.43
C ASP A 139 -36.30 21.34 4.00
N TYR A 140 -34.99 21.46 3.77
CA TYR A 140 -34.41 21.65 2.44
C TYR A 140 -33.89 20.33 1.84
N ALA A 141 -34.52 19.21 2.15
CA ALA A 141 -34.22 17.95 1.48
C ALA A 141 -34.69 17.99 0.03
N VAL A 142 -34.08 17.22 -0.84
CA VAL A 142 -34.49 17.01 -2.24
C VAL A 142 -35.52 15.87 -2.26
N PRO A 143 -36.84 16.17 -2.34
CA PRO A 143 -37.86 15.13 -2.30
C PRO A 143 -38.05 14.45 -3.64
N TYR A 144 -38.47 13.19 -3.61
CA TYR A 144 -38.97 12.52 -4.81
C TYR A 144 -40.20 13.21 -5.34
N ALA A 145 -40.29 13.39 -6.67
CA ALA A 145 -41.48 13.96 -7.31
C ALA A 145 -42.72 13.07 -7.10
N ILE A 146 -42.54 11.75 -7.07
CA ILE A 146 -43.61 10.77 -6.84
C ILE A 146 -43.86 10.63 -5.33
N PRO A 147 -45.03 11.05 -4.83
CA PRO A 147 -45.32 11.01 -3.38
C PRO A 147 -45.26 9.60 -2.77
N ALA A 148 -45.60 8.55 -3.54
CA ALA A 148 -45.59 7.16 -3.07
C ALA A 148 -44.20 6.61 -2.74
N LEU A 149 -43.11 7.26 -3.19
CA LEU A 149 -41.75 6.89 -2.93
C LEU A 149 -41.17 7.57 -1.65
N ARG A 150 -41.81 8.67 -1.23
CA ARG A 150 -41.42 9.43 -0.05
C ARG A 150 -41.64 8.59 1.21
N GLY A 151 -40.65 8.50 2.08
CA GLY A 151 -40.66 7.68 3.30
C GLY A 151 -40.46 6.17 3.11
N LYS A 152 -40.55 5.64 1.87
CA LYS A 152 -40.24 4.24 1.57
C LYS A 152 -38.79 4.03 1.12
N LEU A 153 -38.22 5.02 0.47
CA LEU A 153 -36.83 5.03 0.04
C LEU A 153 -36.02 6.02 0.90
N PRO A 154 -34.72 5.79 1.06
CA PRO A 154 -33.85 6.79 1.66
C PRO A 154 -33.90 8.09 0.88
N ASP A 155 -33.67 9.22 1.54
CA ASP A 155 -33.59 10.52 0.88
C ASP A 155 -32.58 10.48 -0.27
N ILE A 156 -32.99 10.97 -1.43
CA ILE A 156 -32.15 10.94 -2.64
C ILE A 156 -30.82 11.65 -2.40
N GLN A 157 -30.81 12.71 -1.62
CA GLN A 157 -29.61 13.49 -1.28
C GLN A 157 -28.64 12.68 -0.46
N THR A 158 -29.13 11.98 0.58
CA THR A 158 -28.32 11.09 1.42
C THR A 158 -27.77 9.92 0.60
N LEU A 159 -28.63 9.29 -0.20
CA LEU A 159 -28.24 8.19 -1.07
C LEU A 159 -27.15 8.64 -2.08
N HIS A 160 -27.39 9.78 -2.72
CA HIS A 160 -26.46 10.39 -3.67
C HIS A 160 -25.11 10.68 -2.99
N PHE A 161 -25.11 11.31 -1.82
CA PHE A 161 -23.89 11.60 -1.07
C PHE A 161 -23.09 10.32 -0.72
N VAL A 162 -23.76 9.31 -0.15
CA VAL A 162 -23.13 8.04 0.25
C VAL A 162 -22.53 7.32 -0.97
N LEU A 163 -23.29 7.21 -2.06
CA LEU A 163 -22.80 6.60 -3.30
C LEU A 163 -21.63 7.38 -3.90
N GLY A 164 -21.67 8.72 -3.86
CA GLY A 164 -20.57 9.58 -4.31
C GLY A 164 -19.28 9.35 -3.52
N VAL A 165 -19.38 9.23 -2.19
CA VAL A 165 -18.23 8.91 -1.32
C VAL A 165 -17.65 7.54 -1.67
N PHE A 166 -18.49 6.51 -1.83
CA PHE A 166 -18.02 5.18 -2.23
C PHE A 166 -17.34 5.19 -3.59
N LEU A 167 -17.86 5.94 -4.54
CA LEU A 167 -17.27 6.09 -5.87
C LEU A 167 -15.87 6.76 -5.79
N LEU A 168 -15.75 7.84 -5.02
CA LEU A 168 -14.47 8.51 -4.81
C LEU A 168 -13.44 7.60 -4.13
N LEU A 169 -13.85 6.87 -3.09
CA LEU A 169 -12.99 5.87 -2.44
C LEU A 169 -12.55 4.78 -3.41
N GLY A 170 -13.45 4.33 -4.28
CA GLY A 170 -13.15 3.37 -5.35
C GLY A 170 -12.08 3.88 -6.32
N VAL A 171 -12.19 5.14 -6.76
CA VAL A 171 -11.20 5.77 -7.66
C VAL A 171 -9.84 5.90 -6.99
N VAL A 172 -9.79 6.36 -5.74
CA VAL A 172 -8.55 6.45 -4.97
C VAL A 172 -7.93 5.06 -4.77
N GLY A 173 -8.73 4.07 -4.36
CA GLY A 173 -8.29 2.69 -4.17
C GLY A 173 -7.71 2.07 -5.45
N TRP A 174 -8.41 2.25 -6.58
CA TRP A 174 -7.96 1.78 -7.89
C TRP A 174 -6.64 2.43 -8.31
N SER A 175 -6.54 3.76 -8.19
CA SER A 175 -5.33 4.52 -8.53
C SER A 175 -4.13 4.11 -7.68
N THR A 176 -4.34 3.95 -6.36
CA THR A 176 -3.33 3.48 -5.40
C THR A 176 -2.88 2.06 -5.71
N HIS A 177 -3.82 1.13 -5.97
CA HIS A 177 -3.50 -0.26 -6.31
C HIS A 177 -2.66 -0.34 -7.60
N ARG A 178 -3.04 0.41 -8.64
CA ARG A 178 -2.32 0.43 -9.91
C ARG A 178 -0.88 0.93 -9.75
N THR A 179 -0.70 2.04 -9.03
CA THR A 179 0.64 2.63 -8.81
C THR A 179 1.48 1.77 -7.88
N GLY A 180 0.87 1.22 -6.81
CA GLY A 180 1.53 0.29 -5.90
C GLY A 180 2.02 -0.97 -6.60
N LYS A 181 1.20 -1.57 -7.49
CA LYS A 181 1.59 -2.72 -8.31
C LYS A 181 2.78 -2.40 -9.23
N PHE A 182 2.77 -1.22 -9.86
CA PHE A 182 3.89 -0.77 -10.69
C PHE A 182 5.18 -0.66 -9.87
N LEU A 183 5.16 0.00 -8.71
CA LEU A 183 6.33 0.16 -7.85
C LEU A 183 6.81 -1.17 -7.27
N ALA A 184 5.89 -2.05 -6.88
CA ALA A 184 6.22 -3.39 -6.38
C ALA A 184 6.96 -4.22 -7.44
N GLN A 185 6.51 -4.21 -8.70
CA GLN A 185 7.18 -4.90 -9.80
C GLN A 185 8.59 -4.36 -10.07
N GLU A 186 8.80 -3.04 -9.95
CA GLU A 186 10.13 -2.46 -10.12
C GLU A 186 11.05 -2.79 -8.91
N ALA A 187 10.51 -2.84 -7.68
CA ALA A 187 11.25 -3.25 -6.49
C ALA A 187 11.61 -4.75 -6.49
N GLU A 188 10.75 -5.60 -7.05
CA GLU A 188 11.01 -7.04 -7.17
C GLU A 188 12.28 -7.33 -7.98
N LYS A 189 12.57 -6.52 -9.01
CA LYS A 189 13.82 -6.63 -9.78
C LYS A 189 15.06 -6.44 -8.89
N LEU A 190 15.00 -5.48 -7.95
CA LEU A 190 16.10 -5.26 -6.97
C LEU A 190 16.28 -6.45 -6.04
N THR A 191 15.18 -6.99 -5.54
CA THR A 191 15.20 -8.16 -4.66
C THR A 191 15.78 -9.38 -5.37
N ALA A 192 15.36 -9.63 -6.64
CA ALA A 192 15.88 -10.71 -7.45
C ALA A 192 17.39 -10.54 -7.74
N ALA A 193 17.82 -9.31 -8.06
CA ALA A 193 19.24 -9.00 -8.27
C ALA A 193 20.08 -9.23 -7.01
N ALA A 194 19.60 -8.74 -5.86
CA ALA A 194 20.27 -8.92 -4.56
C ALA A 194 20.39 -10.40 -4.19
N GLN A 195 19.33 -11.19 -4.42
CA GLN A 195 19.36 -12.65 -4.17
C GLN A 195 20.36 -13.36 -5.09
N SER A 196 20.46 -12.95 -6.37
CA SER A 196 21.44 -13.51 -7.32
C SER A 196 22.87 -13.24 -6.86
N VAL A 197 23.16 -12.03 -6.38
CA VAL A 197 24.47 -11.68 -5.80
C VAL A 197 24.75 -12.52 -4.54
N ALA A 198 23.77 -12.61 -3.62
CA ALA A 198 23.94 -13.38 -2.38
C ALA A 198 24.12 -14.89 -2.64
N GLN A 199 23.54 -15.44 -3.70
CA GLN A 199 23.68 -16.84 -4.10
C GLN A 199 24.91 -17.09 -4.98
N GLN A 200 25.71 -16.06 -5.27
CA GLN A 200 26.88 -16.14 -6.17
C GLN A 200 26.52 -16.67 -7.57
N LYS A 201 25.27 -16.51 -7.99
CA LYS A 201 24.79 -16.85 -9.33
C LYS A 201 24.90 -15.61 -10.24
N LEU A 202 26.13 -15.33 -10.65
CA LEU A 202 26.46 -14.15 -11.44
C LEU A 202 26.71 -14.58 -12.91
N ASP A 203 25.72 -15.23 -13.52
CA ASP A 203 25.81 -15.86 -14.85
C ASP A 203 25.93 -14.83 -16.00
N GLY A 204 26.70 -13.77 -15.84
CA GLY A 204 27.05 -12.83 -16.93
C GLY A 204 25.88 -12.06 -17.57
N ALA A 205 24.64 -12.43 -17.31
CA ALA A 205 23.45 -11.69 -17.72
C ALA A 205 23.20 -10.56 -16.72
N GLY A 206 23.37 -9.31 -17.17
CA GLY A 206 23.07 -8.15 -16.33
C GLY A 206 21.67 -8.22 -15.73
N PHE A 207 21.48 -7.63 -14.55
CA PHE A 207 20.20 -7.64 -13.81
C PHE A 207 19.06 -6.87 -14.52
N GLY A 208 19.26 -6.47 -15.78
CA GLY A 208 18.30 -5.67 -16.54
C GLY A 208 18.26 -4.21 -16.09
N HIS A 209 17.18 -3.52 -16.45
CA HIS A 209 16.99 -2.11 -16.14
C HIS A 209 15.65 -1.88 -15.45
N ALA A 210 15.61 -0.93 -14.52
CA ALA A 210 14.36 -0.41 -13.95
C ALA A 210 13.90 0.81 -14.76
N ARG A 211 12.60 1.14 -14.63
CA ARG A 211 12.01 2.35 -15.22
C ARG A 211 12.15 3.56 -14.29
N VAL A 212 12.32 3.31 -13.01
CA VAL A 212 12.54 4.32 -11.97
C VAL A 212 14.03 4.53 -11.80
N LYS A 213 14.49 5.78 -11.92
CA LYS A 213 15.91 6.17 -11.91
C LYS A 213 16.64 5.67 -10.68
N GLU A 214 16.05 5.78 -9.51
CA GLU A 214 16.62 5.36 -8.23
C GLU A 214 16.79 3.84 -8.17
N TYR A 215 15.83 3.08 -8.70
CA TYR A 215 15.92 1.62 -8.77
C TYR A 215 16.92 1.16 -9.82
N ASP A 216 17.02 1.85 -10.96
CA ASP A 216 18.02 1.56 -11.99
C ASP A 216 19.45 1.79 -11.46
N ALA A 217 19.66 2.89 -10.74
CA ALA A 217 20.95 3.18 -10.09
C ALA A 217 21.33 2.10 -9.07
N ALA A 218 20.38 1.63 -8.26
CA ALA A 218 20.59 0.55 -7.32
C ALA A 218 20.91 -0.79 -8.01
N LEU A 219 20.24 -1.11 -9.11
CA LEU A 219 20.54 -2.30 -9.93
C LEU A 219 21.96 -2.23 -10.52
N GLN A 220 22.39 -1.07 -11.01
CA GLN A 220 23.75 -0.88 -11.50
C GLN A 220 24.81 -1.05 -10.40
N ALA A 221 24.53 -0.51 -9.20
CA ALA A 221 25.43 -0.71 -8.05
C ALA A 221 25.54 -2.19 -7.67
N LEU A 222 24.42 -2.92 -7.62
CA LEU A 222 24.42 -4.38 -7.38
C LEU A 222 25.19 -5.15 -8.46
N GLN A 223 25.08 -4.73 -9.71
CA GLN A 223 25.81 -5.35 -10.81
C GLN A 223 27.33 -5.13 -10.69
N THR A 224 27.75 -3.92 -10.31
CA THR A 224 29.17 -3.59 -10.05
C THR A 224 29.69 -4.42 -8.89
N MET A 225 28.97 -4.47 -7.76
CA MET A 225 29.33 -5.28 -6.58
C MET A 225 29.44 -6.78 -6.93
N GLY A 226 28.48 -7.29 -7.72
CA GLY A 226 28.53 -8.66 -8.21
C GLY A 226 29.77 -8.96 -9.04
N GLY A 227 30.12 -8.04 -9.97
CA GLY A 227 31.34 -8.14 -10.76
C GLY A 227 32.61 -8.13 -9.93
N GLU A 228 32.71 -7.21 -8.95
CA GLU A 228 33.85 -7.15 -8.03
C GLU A 228 33.98 -8.40 -7.16
N LEU A 229 32.85 -8.93 -6.67
CA LEU A 229 32.82 -10.18 -5.91
C LEU A 229 33.36 -11.35 -6.74
N THR A 230 32.87 -11.48 -7.99
CA THR A 230 33.34 -12.53 -8.90
C THR A 230 34.84 -12.42 -9.17
N ALA A 231 35.33 -11.20 -9.46
CA ALA A 231 36.76 -10.96 -9.67
C ALA A 231 37.59 -11.23 -8.41
N SER A 232 37.06 -10.94 -7.22
CA SER A 232 37.73 -11.24 -5.96
C SER A 232 37.83 -12.74 -5.70
N LEU A 233 36.75 -13.48 -5.92
CA LEU A 233 36.72 -14.93 -5.80
C LEU A 233 37.70 -15.59 -6.79
N GLN A 234 37.74 -15.12 -8.04
CA GLN A 234 38.67 -15.62 -9.03
C GLN A 234 40.14 -15.41 -8.59
N ARG A 235 40.47 -14.20 -8.11
CA ARG A 235 41.79 -13.91 -7.56
C ARG A 235 42.19 -14.81 -6.38
N GLN A 236 41.24 -15.10 -5.48
CA GLN A 236 41.46 -16.05 -4.39
C GLN A 236 41.77 -17.44 -4.92
N TRP A 237 41.02 -17.93 -5.90
CA TRP A 237 41.25 -19.22 -6.55
C TRP A 237 42.63 -19.30 -7.20
N ASP A 238 43.00 -18.26 -7.92
CA ASP A 238 44.32 -18.19 -8.58
C ASP A 238 45.46 -18.18 -7.55
N MET A 239 45.29 -17.45 -6.46
CA MET A 239 46.27 -17.44 -5.36
C MET A 239 46.39 -18.81 -4.66
N GLU A 240 45.27 -19.47 -4.39
CA GLU A 240 45.28 -20.83 -3.80
C GLU A 240 45.92 -21.84 -4.73
N GLN A 241 45.67 -21.75 -6.03
CA GLN A 241 46.33 -22.58 -7.07
C GLN A 241 47.83 -22.36 -7.04
N GLN A 242 48.28 -21.10 -7.10
CA GLN A 242 49.70 -20.77 -7.04
C GLN A 242 50.39 -21.27 -5.80
N GLN A 243 49.74 -21.12 -4.62
CA GLN A 243 50.28 -21.66 -3.37
C GLN A 243 50.45 -23.18 -3.42
N ARG A 244 49.45 -23.91 -3.94
CA ARG A 244 49.55 -25.36 -4.12
C ARG A 244 50.68 -25.76 -5.03
N GLU A 245 50.83 -25.09 -6.17
CA GLU A 245 51.94 -25.35 -7.11
C GLU A 245 53.30 -25.07 -6.46
N GLN A 246 53.45 -23.98 -5.70
CA GLN A 246 54.69 -23.66 -4.99
C GLN A 246 55.04 -24.75 -3.95
N ILE A 247 54.08 -25.24 -3.17
CA ILE A 247 54.27 -26.30 -2.18
C ILE A 247 54.72 -27.60 -2.90
N LEU A 248 54.05 -27.96 -4.00
CA LEU A 248 54.46 -29.17 -4.79
C LEU A 248 55.87 -29.04 -5.34
N GLN A 249 56.22 -27.88 -5.91
CA GLN A 249 57.57 -27.61 -6.44
C GLN A 249 58.64 -27.64 -5.32
N LEU A 250 58.33 -27.06 -4.15
CA LEU A 250 59.19 -27.07 -2.97
C LEU A 250 59.46 -28.50 -2.48
N SER A 251 58.35 -29.27 -2.38
CA SER A 251 58.43 -30.69 -1.99
C SER A 251 59.31 -31.50 -2.94
N HIS A 252 59.20 -31.23 -4.27
CA HIS A 252 60.02 -31.89 -5.27
C HIS A 252 61.51 -31.48 -5.17
N LYS A 253 61.79 -30.18 -5.00
CA LYS A 253 63.16 -29.64 -4.84
C LYS A 253 63.82 -30.12 -3.58
N LEU A 254 63.10 -30.37 -2.49
CA LEU A 254 63.64 -30.90 -1.25
C LEU A 254 63.92 -32.41 -1.32
N LYS A 255 63.21 -33.16 -2.14
CA LYS A 255 63.47 -34.59 -2.29
C LYS A 255 64.87 -34.91 -2.80
N THR A 256 65.41 -34.13 -3.77
CA THR A 256 66.74 -34.35 -4.35
C THR A 256 67.87 -34.20 -3.30
N PRO A 257 68.01 -33.12 -2.52
CA PRO A 257 69.04 -32.99 -1.51
C PRO A 257 68.93 -34.04 -0.40
N LEU A 258 67.66 -34.39 0.00
CA LEU A 258 67.44 -35.45 1.01
C LEU A 258 67.94 -36.80 0.50
N THR A 259 67.71 -37.15 -0.79
CA THR A 259 68.25 -38.39 -1.35
C THR A 259 69.78 -38.39 -1.38
N ILE A 260 70.42 -37.23 -1.63
CA ILE A 260 71.88 -37.11 -1.57
C ILE A 260 72.40 -37.30 -0.13
N VAL A 261 71.71 -36.69 0.87
CA VAL A 261 72.10 -36.84 2.27
C VAL A 261 71.92 -38.30 2.72
N GLU A 262 70.75 -38.93 2.32
CA GLU A 262 70.47 -40.34 2.59
C GLU A 262 71.54 -41.25 2.04
N GLY A 263 71.87 -41.12 0.75
CA GLY A 263 72.88 -41.95 0.09
C GLY A 263 74.33 -41.78 0.70
N ASN A 264 74.73 -40.53 1.04
CA ASN A 264 76.03 -40.33 1.73
C ASN A 264 76.06 -40.91 3.15
N ALA A 265 74.93 -40.81 3.89
CA ALA A 265 74.79 -41.37 5.23
C ALA A 265 74.80 -42.92 5.18
N GLU A 266 74.14 -43.52 4.14
CA GLU A 266 74.18 -44.97 3.89
C GLU A 266 75.59 -45.47 3.58
N LEU A 267 76.32 -44.76 2.69
CA LEU A 267 77.71 -45.08 2.36
C LEU A 267 78.64 -44.98 3.60
N LEU A 268 78.45 -43.92 4.42
CA LEU A 268 79.19 -43.80 5.69
C LEU A 268 78.91 -44.95 6.68
N ALA A 269 77.64 -45.48 6.67
CA ALA A 269 77.29 -46.60 7.54
C ALA A 269 77.96 -47.93 7.14
N GLU A 270 78.48 -48.05 5.90
CA GLU A 270 79.25 -49.23 5.45
C GLU A 270 80.72 -49.22 5.86
N ASP A 271 81.25 -48.07 6.32
CA ASP A 271 82.62 -47.94 6.79
C ASP A 271 82.75 -48.42 8.23
N GLU A 272 84.02 -48.66 8.70
CA GLU A 272 84.32 -48.97 10.06
C GLU A 272 84.19 -47.73 10.99
N LEU A 273 83.02 -47.56 11.61
CA LEU A 273 82.62 -46.42 12.42
C LEU A 273 82.81 -46.72 13.93
N THR A 274 83.16 -45.68 14.69
CA THR A 274 83.12 -45.78 16.16
C THR A 274 81.62 -45.82 16.60
N PRO A 275 81.33 -46.36 17.81
CA PRO A 275 80.00 -46.42 18.34
C PRO A 275 79.23 -45.07 18.35
N GLU A 276 79.97 -43.98 18.63
CA GLU A 276 79.41 -42.60 18.59
C GLU A 276 79.08 -42.13 17.20
N GLN A 277 79.95 -42.45 16.20
CA GLN A 277 79.68 -42.14 14.78
C GLN A 277 78.52 -42.93 14.22
N GLN A 278 78.40 -44.22 14.64
CA GLN A 278 77.23 -45.04 14.27
C GLN A 278 75.89 -44.44 14.76
N GLU A 279 75.87 -43.89 16.00
CA GLU A 279 74.72 -43.25 16.55
C GLU A 279 74.39 -41.95 15.78
N GLN A 280 75.39 -41.16 15.41
CA GLN A 280 75.17 -39.93 14.57
C GLN A 280 74.64 -40.25 13.18
N VAL A 281 75.15 -41.25 12.48
CA VAL A 281 74.68 -41.65 11.18
C VAL A 281 73.25 -42.17 11.25
N ARG A 282 72.94 -42.95 12.30
CA ARG A 282 71.57 -43.43 12.53
C ARG A 282 70.55 -42.28 12.79
N ALA A 283 71.01 -41.24 13.51
CA ALA A 283 70.23 -40.05 13.78
C ALA A 283 70.01 -39.26 12.48
N ILE A 284 70.98 -39.15 11.60
CA ILE A 284 70.84 -38.50 10.24
C ILE A 284 69.83 -39.25 9.40
N LEU A 285 69.97 -40.56 9.27
CA LEU A 285 69.04 -41.39 8.49
C LEU A 285 67.59 -41.31 9.03
N GLY A 286 67.44 -41.35 10.35
CA GLY A 286 66.16 -41.17 11.01
C GLY A 286 65.53 -39.79 10.75
N GLY A 287 66.33 -38.71 10.74
CA GLY A 287 65.85 -37.35 10.37
C GLY A 287 65.48 -37.21 8.93
N VAL A 288 66.18 -37.85 8.02
CA VAL A 288 65.81 -37.85 6.57
C VAL A 288 64.50 -38.57 6.32
N GLU A 289 64.31 -39.75 6.92
CA GLU A 289 63.08 -40.55 6.76
C GLU A 289 61.89 -39.79 7.36
N GLN A 290 62.04 -39.17 8.52
CA GLN A 290 61.00 -38.34 9.10
C GLN A 290 60.62 -37.17 8.20
N THR A 291 61.62 -36.49 7.63
CA THR A 291 61.39 -35.35 6.72
C THR A 291 60.68 -35.83 5.43
N ARG A 292 61.09 -36.97 4.87
CA ARG A 292 60.45 -37.59 3.70
C ARG A 292 58.99 -37.94 3.93
N THR A 293 58.70 -38.51 5.09
CA THR A 293 57.31 -38.80 5.49
C THR A 293 56.49 -37.54 5.60
N TYR A 294 57.04 -36.46 6.16
CA TYR A 294 56.36 -35.17 6.29
C TYR A 294 56.05 -34.54 4.95
N LEU A 295 57.02 -34.52 4.03
CA LEU A 295 56.82 -34.04 2.65
C LEU A 295 55.80 -34.88 1.88
N GLY A 296 55.76 -36.18 2.09
CA GLY A 296 54.76 -37.08 1.54
C GLY A 296 53.31 -36.72 2.02
N ARG A 297 53.14 -36.43 3.31
CA ARG A 297 51.86 -35.98 3.86
C ARG A 297 51.42 -34.65 3.30
N ILE A 298 52.31 -33.65 3.29
CA ILE A 298 52.00 -32.31 2.71
C ILE A 298 51.57 -32.45 1.24
N ARG A 299 52.29 -33.27 0.44
CA ARG A 299 51.93 -33.51 -0.94
C ARG A 299 50.57 -34.14 -1.09
N ALA A 300 50.22 -35.15 -0.28
CA ALA A 300 48.92 -35.80 -0.30
C ALA A 300 47.80 -34.86 0.06
N GLU A 301 48.01 -33.98 1.03
CA GLU A 301 47.06 -32.98 1.51
C GLU A 301 46.78 -31.92 0.43
N VAL A 302 47.83 -31.43 -0.22
CA VAL A 302 47.72 -30.44 -1.32
C VAL A 302 47.10 -31.03 -2.56
N GLN A 303 47.31 -32.34 -2.87
CA GLN A 303 46.73 -33.02 -4.04
C GLN A 303 45.27 -33.44 -3.79
N THR A 304 44.80 -33.46 -2.57
CA THR A 304 43.39 -33.79 -2.28
C THR A 304 42.50 -32.62 -2.75
N PRO A 305 41.60 -32.81 -3.75
CA PRO A 305 40.70 -31.77 -4.20
C PRO A 305 39.82 -31.33 -3.02
N LEU A 306 39.79 -30.03 -2.74
CA LEU A 306 38.83 -29.46 -1.78
C LEU A 306 37.41 -29.90 -2.25
N LYS A 307 36.81 -30.81 -1.50
CA LYS A 307 35.38 -31.12 -1.65
C LYS A 307 34.59 -29.86 -1.28
N TYR A 308 34.42 -28.95 -2.25
CA TYR A 308 33.38 -27.98 -2.13
C TYR A 308 32.07 -28.74 -1.95
N LYS A 309 31.52 -28.71 -0.74
CA LYS A 309 30.15 -29.15 -0.48
C LYS A 309 29.21 -28.23 -1.26
N THR A 310 28.97 -28.54 -2.53
CA THR A 310 27.77 -28.08 -3.20
C THR A 310 26.61 -28.63 -2.36
N LYS A 311 26.05 -27.76 -1.49
CA LYS A 311 24.80 -28.03 -0.82
C LYS A 311 23.77 -28.35 -1.91
N LYS A 312 23.51 -29.64 -2.13
CA LYS A 312 22.35 -30.11 -2.89
C LYS A 312 21.14 -29.39 -2.33
N LYS A 313 20.40 -28.69 -3.21
CA LYS A 313 19.05 -28.23 -2.93
C LYS A 313 18.23 -29.36 -2.31
N PRO A 314 17.47 -29.13 -1.23
CA PRO A 314 16.37 -30.02 -0.92
C PRO A 314 15.35 -29.91 -2.06
N LYS A 315 14.99 -31.08 -2.61
CA LYS A 315 13.79 -31.21 -3.44
C LYS A 315 12.56 -30.97 -2.55
N ASN A 316 11.79 -29.96 -2.87
CA ASN A 316 10.35 -29.91 -2.67
C ASN A 316 9.75 -29.19 -3.87
#